data_8efb537d8ce0eb6577f9b06145da5e0d
#
_entry.id   8efb537d8ce0eb6577f9b06145da5e0d
#
_cell.length_a   1.000
_cell.length_b   1.000
_cell.length_c   1.000
_cell.angle_alpha   90.00
_cell.angle_beta   90.00
_cell.angle_gamma   90.00
#
_symmetry.space_group_name_H-M   'P 1'
#
loop_
_entity.id
_entity.type
_entity.pdbx_description
1 polymer ?
#
loop_
_entity_poly.entity_id
_entity_poly.type
_entity_poly.pdbx_seq_one_letter_code
_entity_poly.pdbx_strand_id
1 'polypeptide(L)'
;PVLMASCRFFLVLTAAAAGLRGVDGLALWTALVLGCYIVGLSYLARRESAPGLIRFWPLVLLCAPLVLAFIVNDGYFREKALLASAIVGLWAVRCLRPTFWQSPPDIGKTVSGLLAGICLVDMLSVADQPPHVSGWFLGCFVLALVFQRFVPAT
;
A
#
# COMPACT_ATOMS: atom_id res chain seq x y z
N PRO A 1 -0.06 13.91 7.59
CA PRO A 1 0.47 12.65 7.03
C PRO A 1 0.94 11.69 8.12
N VAL A 2 1.82 12.14 9.01
CA VAL A 2 2.42 11.31 10.08
C VAL A 2 1.36 10.75 11.03
N LEU A 3 0.40 11.53 11.45
CA LEU A 3 -0.67 11.08 12.36
C LEU A 3 -1.49 9.93 11.76
N MET A 4 -1.85 10.02 10.48
CA MET A 4 -2.61 8.98 9.79
C MET A 4 -1.78 7.69 9.64
N ALA A 5 -0.50 7.82 9.35
CA ALA A 5 0.42 6.68 9.30
C ALA A 5 0.59 6.02 10.68
N SER A 6 0.71 6.82 11.75
CA SER A 6 0.81 6.32 13.12
C SER A 6 -0.44 5.55 13.54
N CYS A 7 -1.64 6.03 13.21
CA CYS A 7 -2.89 5.30 13.49
C CYS A 7 -2.89 3.92 12.84
N ARG A 8 -2.45 3.83 11.58
CA ARG A 8 -2.37 2.55 10.87
C ARG A 8 -1.28 1.63 11.43
N PHE A 9 -0.13 2.21 11.78
CA PHE A 9 0.96 1.49 12.43
C PHE A 9 0.49 0.82 13.73
N PHE A 10 -0.14 1.59 14.63
CA PHE A 10 -0.65 1.05 15.89
C PHE A 10 -1.80 0.06 15.68
N LEU A 11 -2.63 0.26 14.67
CA LEU A 11 -3.71 -0.69 14.35
C LEU A 11 -3.15 -2.06 13.95
N VAL A 12 -2.08 -2.12 13.16
CA VAL A 12 -1.41 -3.38 12.80
C VAL A 12 -0.80 -4.02 14.05
N LEU A 13 -0.13 -3.24 14.90
CA LEU A 13 0.46 -3.77 16.13
C LEU A 13 -0.60 -4.27 17.14
N THR A 14 -1.71 -3.59 17.29
CA THR A 14 -2.82 -4.05 18.15
C THR A 14 -3.47 -5.31 17.61
N ALA A 15 -3.65 -5.41 16.30
CA ALA A 15 -4.14 -6.63 15.66
C ALA A 15 -3.16 -7.80 15.86
N ALA A 16 -1.85 -7.57 15.73
CA ALA A 16 -0.82 -8.57 15.98
C ALA A 16 -0.80 -9.01 17.46
N ALA A 17 -0.92 -8.05 18.39
CA ALA A 17 -0.98 -8.36 19.83
C ALA A 17 -2.21 -9.19 20.22
N ALA A 18 -3.34 -9.01 19.53
CA ALA A 18 -4.54 -9.82 19.72
C ALA A 18 -4.45 -11.20 19.06
N GLY A 19 -3.49 -11.42 18.17
CA GLY A 19 -3.25 -12.69 17.49
C GLY A 19 -2.51 -13.70 18.36
N LEU A 20 -2.56 -14.96 17.97
CA LEU A 20 -1.92 -16.08 18.73
C LEU A 20 -0.39 -15.98 18.79
N ARG A 21 0.25 -15.29 17.84
CA ARG A 21 1.72 -15.13 17.78
C ARG A 21 2.23 -13.91 18.55
N GLY A 22 1.32 -12.99 18.92
CA GLY A 22 1.72 -11.72 19.52
C GLY A 22 2.44 -10.79 18.55
N VAL A 23 3.12 -9.77 19.09
CA VAL A 23 3.91 -8.82 18.28
C VAL A 23 5.27 -9.45 18.01
N ASP A 24 5.47 -9.94 16.81
CA ASP A 24 6.74 -10.47 16.31
C ASP A 24 7.46 -9.45 15.40
N GLY A 25 8.69 -9.79 14.99
CA GLY A 25 9.48 -8.94 14.09
C GLY A 25 8.82 -8.70 12.74
N LEU A 26 8.08 -9.69 12.23
CA LEU A 26 7.35 -9.58 10.96
C LEU A 26 6.20 -8.57 11.08
N ALA A 27 5.44 -8.61 12.17
CA ALA A 27 4.37 -7.66 12.44
C ALA A 27 4.89 -6.22 12.52
N LEU A 28 6.05 -6.04 13.18
CA LEU A 28 6.70 -4.73 13.26
C LEU A 28 7.14 -4.21 11.88
N TRP A 29 7.79 -5.06 11.08
CA TRP A 29 8.19 -4.70 9.71
C TRP A 29 6.99 -4.37 8.82
N THR A 30 5.94 -5.17 8.89
CA THR A 30 4.69 -4.93 8.15
C THR A 30 4.06 -3.59 8.54
N ALA A 31 3.99 -3.30 9.84
CA ALA A 31 3.47 -2.03 10.35
C ALA A 31 4.29 -0.83 9.85
N LEU A 32 5.64 -0.93 9.87
CA LEU A 32 6.53 0.11 9.36
C LEU A 32 6.36 0.35 7.87
N VAL A 33 6.30 -0.72 7.08
CA VAL A 33 6.14 -0.64 5.61
C VAL A 33 4.81 -0.01 5.24
N LEU A 34 3.72 -0.42 5.90
CA LEU A 34 2.41 0.18 5.71
C LEU A 34 2.42 1.66 6.12
N GLY A 35 3.06 2.00 7.23
CA GLY A 35 3.26 3.38 7.67
C GLY A 35 3.99 4.22 6.63
N CYS A 36 5.12 3.74 6.10
CA CYS A 36 5.87 4.40 5.02
C CYS A 36 5.03 4.62 3.76
N TYR A 37 4.28 3.59 3.34
CA TYR A 37 3.38 3.69 2.20
C TYR A 37 2.33 4.79 2.40
N ILE A 38 1.70 4.86 3.57
CA ILE A 38 0.68 5.87 3.89
C ILE A 38 1.28 7.27 4.00
N VAL A 39 2.50 7.42 4.53
CA VAL A 39 3.21 8.72 4.51
C VAL A 39 3.43 9.18 3.08
N GLY A 40 3.94 8.32 2.20
CA GLY A 40 4.16 8.62 0.80
C GLY A 40 2.87 9.04 0.09
N LEU A 41 1.80 8.27 0.28
CA LEU A 41 0.47 8.54 -0.27
C LEU A 41 -0.11 9.86 0.25
N SER A 42 -0.05 10.10 1.57
CA SER A 42 -0.58 11.33 2.18
C SER A 42 0.19 12.57 1.73
N TYR A 43 1.49 12.41 1.46
CA TYR A 43 2.29 13.51 0.93
C TYR A 43 1.92 13.82 -0.52
N LEU A 44 1.63 12.80 -1.31
CA LEU A 44 1.15 12.96 -2.68
C LEU A 44 -0.23 13.63 -2.70
N ALA A 45 -1.15 13.19 -1.84
CA ALA A 45 -2.50 13.77 -1.70
C ALA A 45 -2.46 15.26 -1.30
N ARG A 46 -1.54 15.64 -0.41
CA ARG A 46 -1.38 17.05 -0.01
C ARG A 46 -0.98 17.96 -1.18
N ARG A 47 -0.35 17.42 -2.21
CA ARG A 47 0.06 18.17 -3.40
C ARG A 47 -1.12 18.57 -4.29
N GLU A 48 -2.24 17.92 -4.19
CA GLU A 48 -3.49 18.33 -4.86
C GLU A 48 -3.95 19.71 -4.39
N SER A 49 -3.77 20.02 -3.10
CA SER A 49 -4.19 21.28 -2.49
C SER A 49 -3.12 22.40 -2.54
N ALA A 50 -1.87 22.08 -2.83
CA ALA A 50 -0.78 23.06 -2.84
C ALA A 50 0.08 22.87 -4.10
N PRO A 51 -0.09 23.70 -5.14
CA PRO A 51 0.72 23.64 -6.35
C PRO A 51 2.20 23.91 -6.01
N GLY A 52 3.07 23.02 -6.44
CA GLY A 52 4.52 23.13 -6.23
C GLY A 52 5.25 22.02 -6.96
N LEU A 53 6.58 22.12 -7.05
CA LEU A 53 7.44 21.13 -7.70
C LEU A 53 7.19 19.74 -7.12
N ILE A 54 6.87 18.78 -7.98
CA ILE A 54 6.70 17.37 -7.59
C ILE A 54 8.09 16.84 -7.21
N ARG A 55 8.29 16.57 -5.93
CA ARG A 55 9.50 15.91 -5.43
C ARG A 55 9.35 14.40 -5.54
N PHE A 56 10.37 13.71 -6.01
CA PHE A 56 10.36 12.26 -6.25
C PHE A 56 10.51 11.42 -4.96
N TRP A 57 10.92 12.01 -3.84
CA TRP A 57 11.13 11.26 -2.60
C TRP A 57 9.90 10.50 -2.05
N PRO A 58 8.63 10.94 -2.22
CA PRO A 58 7.49 10.15 -1.78
C PRO A 58 7.36 8.83 -2.52
N LEU A 59 7.89 8.75 -3.76
CA LEU A 59 7.90 7.51 -4.54
C LEU A 59 8.77 6.43 -3.89
N VAL A 60 9.86 6.83 -3.24
CA VAL A 60 10.74 5.92 -2.50
C VAL A 60 9.97 5.27 -1.35
N LEU A 61 9.13 6.03 -0.64
CA LEU A 61 8.29 5.50 0.44
C LEU A 61 7.18 4.56 -0.09
N LEU A 62 6.66 4.84 -1.29
CA LEU A 62 5.69 3.95 -1.95
C LEU A 62 6.32 2.62 -2.40
N CYS A 63 7.65 2.58 -2.58
CA CYS A 63 8.39 1.35 -2.89
C CYS A 63 8.69 0.49 -1.65
N ALA A 64 8.46 0.98 -0.43
CA ALA A 64 8.73 0.23 0.81
C ALA A 64 8.09 -1.18 0.84
N PRO A 65 6.84 -1.41 0.38
CA PRO A 65 6.25 -2.75 0.31
C PRO A 65 7.03 -3.73 -0.58
N LEU A 66 7.65 -3.24 -1.66
CA LEU A 66 8.45 -4.08 -2.55
C LEU A 66 9.72 -4.56 -1.86
N VAL A 67 10.35 -3.69 -1.06
CA VAL A 67 11.53 -4.04 -0.27
C VAL A 67 11.19 -5.09 0.80
N LEU A 68 10.03 -4.97 1.44
CA LEU A 68 9.55 -5.96 2.40
C LEU A 68 9.50 -7.38 1.79
N ALA A 69 8.98 -7.49 0.58
CA ALA A 69 8.86 -8.78 -0.11
C ALA A 69 10.21 -9.46 -0.34
N PHE A 70 11.28 -8.68 -0.51
CA PHE A 70 12.63 -9.23 -0.69
C PHE A 70 13.32 -9.60 0.63
N ILE A 71 13.03 -8.88 1.71
CA ILE A 71 13.71 -9.07 3.01
C ILE A 71 13.08 -10.20 3.82
N VAL A 72 11.76 -10.32 3.79
CA VAL A 72 10.99 -11.18 4.72
C VAL A 72 10.82 -12.60 4.18
N ASN A 73 11.00 -12.83 2.88
CA ASN A 73 10.70 -14.11 2.27
C ASN A 73 11.95 -14.95 2.01
N ASP A 74 12.30 -15.77 3.00
CA ASP A 74 13.25 -16.88 2.83
C ASP A 74 12.49 -18.16 2.47
N GLY A 75 12.91 -18.84 1.38
CA GLY A 75 12.48 -20.17 1.04
C GLY A 75 11.22 -20.29 0.17
N TYR A 76 10.35 -21.25 0.48
CA TYR A 76 9.22 -21.71 -0.37
C TYR A 76 8.16 -20.62 -0.69
N PHE A 77 8.01 -19.61 0.15
CA PHE A 77 7.03 -18.51 -0.05
C PHE A 77 7.56 -17.39 -0.96
N ARG A 78 8.83 -17.42 -1.33
CA ARG A 78 9.49 -16.39 -2.12
C ARG A 78 8.80 -16.14 -3.47
N GLU A 79 8.35 -17.19 -4.15
CA GLU A 79 7.67 -17.05 -5.44
C GLU A 79 6.34 -16.31 -5.31
N LYS A 80 5.53 -16.66 -4.32
CA LYS A 80 4.24 -16.00 -4.06
C LYS A 80 4.42 -14.54 -3.68
N ALA A 81 5.39 -14.25 -2.84
CA ALA A 81 5.69 -12.88 -2.42
C ALA A 81 6.25 -12.04 -3.57
N LEU A 82 7.08 -12.61 -4.45
CA LEU A 82 7.55 -11.95 -5.66
C LEU A 82 6.40 -11.63 -6.62
N LEU A 83 5.49 -12.58 -6.84
CA LEU A 83 4.30 -12.36 -7.67
C LEU A 83 3.42 -11.26 -7.06
N ALA A 84 3.14 -11.31 -5.76
CA ALA A 84 2.35 -10.30 -5.08
C ALA A 84 3.04 -8.92 -5.14
N SER A 85 4.36 -8.85 -4.95
CA SER A 85 5.12 -7.60 -5.06
C SER A 85 5.11 -7.03 -6.48
N ALA A 86 5.19 -7.89 -7.50
CA ALA A 86 5.07 -7.48 -8.90
C ALA A 86 3.68 -6.87 -9.18
N ILE A 87 2.61 -7.47 -8.66
CA ILE A 87 1.25 -6.93 -8.77
C ILE A 87 1.15 -5.55 -8.10
N VAL A 88 1.67 -5.41 -6.88
CA VAL A 88 1.71 -4.11 -6.16
C VAL A 88 2.51 -3.08 -6.94
N GLY A 89 3.68 -3.46 -7.47
CA GLY A 89 4.54 -2.58 -8.26
C GLY A 89 3.87 -2.11 -9.56
N LEU A 90 3.31 -3.04 -10.33
CA LEU A 90 2.58 -2.72 -11.56
C LEU A 90 1.37 -1.82 -11.28
N TRP A 91 0.64 -2.10 -10.20
CA TRP A 91 -0.47 -1.26 -9.76
C TRP A 91 -0.01 0.15 -9.40
N ALA A 92 1.07 0.28 -8.63
CA ALA A 92 1.63 1.58 -8.26
C ALA A 92 2.06 2.38 -9.52
N VAL A 93 2.78 1.75 -10.46
CA VAL A 93 3.17 2.37 -11.74
C VAL A 93 1.94 2.82 -12.54
N ARG A 94 0.90 1.97 -12.64
CA ARG A 94 -0.34 2.32 -13.31
C ARG A 94 -1.02 3.53 -12.67
N CYS A 95 -1.06 3.59 -11.32
CA CYS A 95 -1.67 4.70 -10.59
C CYS A 95 -0.87 5.99 -10.69
N LEU A 96 0.47 5.92 -10.76
CA LEU A 96 1.34 7.08 -10.88
C LEU A 96 1.36 7.68 -12.29
N ARG A 97 0.99 6.88 -13.29
CA ARG A 97 1.00 7.31 -14.70
C ARG A 97 0.21 8.60 -14.98
N PRO A 98 -1.02 8.80 -14.45
CA PRO A 98 -1.77 10.04 -14.65
C PRO A 98 -1.10 11.29 -14.08
N THR A 99 -0.33 11.14 -13.00
CA THR A 99 0.36 12.28 -12.37
C THR A 99 1.63 12.69 -13.11
N PHE A 100 2.40 11.71 -13.67
CA PHE A 100 3.71 11.99 -14.23
C PHE A 100 3.75 12.05 -15.75
N TRP A 101 2.82 11.40 -16.45
CA TRP A 101 2.79 11.31 -17.91
C TRP A 101 1.63 12.02 -18.57
N GLN A 102 0.63 12.50 -17.81
CA GLN A 102 -0.49 13.27 -18.38
C GLN A 102 -0.34 14.77 -18.07
N SER A 103 -0.80 15.58 -19.00
CA SER A 103 -0.88 17.03 -18.86
C SER A 103 -2.33 17.45 -19.17
N PRO A 104 -3.09 17.99 -18.21
CA PRO A 104 -2.74 18.30 -16.84
C PRO A 104 -2.61 17.03 -15.94
N PRO A 105 -1.80 17.08 -14.86
CA PRO A 105 -1.62 15.96 -13.95
C PRO A 105 -2.90 15.72 -13.14
N ASP A 106 -3.35 14.45 -13.06
CA ASP A 106 -4.55 14.05 -12.30
C ASP A 106 -4.12 13.36 -11.00
N ILE A 107 -3.89 14.17 -9.97
CA ILE A 107 -3.45 13.68 -8.66
C ILE A 107 -4.57 12.93 -7.96
N GLY A 108 -5.84 13.37 -8.12
CA GLY A 108 -7.00 12.72 -7.47
C GLY A 108 -7.15 11.26 -7.89
N LYS A 109 -7.03 10.95 -9.20
CA LYS A 109 -7.04 9.56 -9.68
C LYS A 109 -5.87 8.75 -9.15
N THR A 110 -4.70 9.35 -9.06
CA THR A 110 -3.52 8.67 -8.52
C THR A 110 -3.71 8.33 -7.05
N VAL A 111 -4.17 9.27 -6.24
CA VAL A 111 -4.42 9.07 -4.80
C VAL A 111 -5.50 8.01 -4.57
N SER A 112 -6.63 8.09 -5.28
CA SER A 112 -7.71 7.10 -5.15
C SER A 112 -7.23 5.68 -5.53
N GLY A 113 -6.48 5.54 -6.63
CA GLY A 113 -5.92 4.26 -7.02
C GLY A 113 -4.92 3.69 -6.00
N LEU A 114 -4.06 4.55 -5.42
CA LEU A 114 -3.12 4.14 -4.37
C LEU A 114 -3.83 3.80 -3.06
N LEU A 115 -4.95 4.45 -2.72
CA LEU A 115 -5.80 4.07 -1.58
C LEU A 115 -6.35 2.65 -1.73
N ALA A 116 -6.87 2.29 -2.90
CA ALA A 116 -7.25 0.91 -3.18
C ALA A 116 -6.05 -0.05 -3.07
N GLY A 117 -4.86 0.40 -3.48
CA GLY A 117 -3.61 -0.34 -3.37
C GLY A 117 -3.22 -0.76 -1.96
N ILE A 118 -3.77 -0.14 -0.90
CA ILE A 118 -3.53 -0.54 0.50
C ILE A 118 -3.92 -2.01 0.70
N CYS A 119 -5.05 -2.46 0.12
CA CYS A 119 -5.47 -3.86 0.21
C CYS A 119 -4.44 -4.82 -0.42
N LEU A 120 -3.74 -4.39 -1.47
CA LEU A 120 -2.68 -5.20 -2.09
C LEU A 120 -1.41 -5.23 -1.21
N VAL A 121 -1.09 -4.13 -0.52
CA VAL A 121 0.02 -4.08 0.45
C VAL A 121 -0.28 -4.99 1.65
N ASP A 122 -1.52 -4.96 2.15
CA ASP A 122 -1.96 -5.84 3.24
C ASP A 122 -1.95 -7.31 2.80
N MET A 123 -2.34 -7.61 1.55
CA MET A 123 -2.23 -8.95 0.97
C MET A 123 -0.78 -9.44 0.93
N LEU A 124 0.18 -8.55 0.65
CA LEU A 124 1.60 -8.90 0.62
C LEU A 124 2.11 -9.33 2.01
N SER A 125 1.62 -8.71 3.08
CA SER A 125 2.00 -9.03 4.46
C SER A 125 1.47 -10.38 4.96
N VAL A 126 0.45 -10.95 4.29
CA VAL A 126 -0.14 -12.26 4.59
C VAL A 126 0.14 -13.30 3.50
N ALA A 127 1.19 -13.10 2.69
CA ALA A 127 1.53 -14.00 1.59
C ALA A 127 1.88 -15.44 2.02
N ASP A 128 2.28 -15.61 3.29
CA ASP A 128 2.54 -16.91 3.94
C ASP A 128 1.27 -17.67 4.35
N GLN A 129 0.12 -17.00 4.36
CA GLN A 129 -1.15 -17.57 4.77
C GLN A 129 -1.82 -18.37 3.63
N PRO A 130 -2.84 -19.22 3.95
CA PRO A 130 -3.57 -19.97 2.96
C PRO A 130 -4.22 -19.07 1.89
N PRO A 131 -4.36 -19.56 0.64
CA PRO A 131 -4.78 -18.74 -0.51
C PRO A 131 -6.16 -18.09 -0.37
N HIS A 132 -7.05 -18.65 0.48
CA HIS A 132 -8.35 -18.04 0.74
C HIS A 132 -8.23 -16.67 1.44
N VAL A 133 -7.20 -16.47 2.29
CA VAL A 133 -6.97 -15.18 2.96
C VAL A 133 -6.58 -14.12 1.93
N SER A 134 -5.66 -14.44 1.03
CA SER A 134 -5.29 -13.55 -0.08
C SER A 134 -6.49 -13.22 -0.98
N GLY A 135 -7.42 -14.19 -1.15
CA GLY A 135 -8.66 -13.99 -1.91
C GLY A 135 -9.57 -12.93 -1.28
N TRP A 136 -9.66 -12.85 0.06
CA TRP A 136 -10.41 -11.81 0.74
C TRP A 136 -9.84 -10.41 0.48
N PHE A 137 -8.51 -10.26 0.52
CA PHE A 137 -7.86 -8.97 0.23
C PHE A 137 -8.07 -8.54 -1.22
N LEU A 138 -8.03 -9.48 -2.18
CA LEU A 138 -8.39 -9.20 -3.57
C LEU A 138 -9.86 -8.80 -3.71
N GLY A 139 -10.77 -9.45 -3.00
CA GLY A 139 -12.18 -9.07 -2.94
C GLY A 139 -12.37 -7.64 -2.41
N CYS A 140 -11.71 -7.29 -1.31
CA CYS A 140 -11.71 -5.93 -0.76
C CYS A 140 -11.13 -4.92 -1.75
N PHE A 141 -10.06 -5.26 -2.46
CA PHE A 141 -9.47 -4.41 -3.47
C PHE A 141 -10.43 -4.11 -4.62
N VAL A 142 -11.08 -5.15 -5.17
CA VAL A 142 -12.10 -4.99 -6.23
C VAL A 142 -13.27 -4.15 -5.74
N LEU A 143 -13.73 -4.41 -4.51
CA LEU A 143 -14.80 -3.64 -3.88
C LEU A 143 -14.44 -2.16 -3.74
N ALA A 144 -13.21 -1.88 -3.29
CA ALA A 144 -12.70 -0.50 -3.19
C ALA A 144 -12.70 0.21 -4.55
N LEU A 145 -12.28 -0.46 -5.62
CA LEU A 145 -12.32 0.09 -6.98
C LEU A 145 -13.76 0.36 -7.46
N VAL A 146 -14.69 -0.54 -7.16
CA VAL A 146 -16.11 -0.37 -7.51
C VAL A 146 -16.68 0.83 -6.77
N PHE A 147 -16.44 0.96 -5.47
CA PHE A 147 -16.94 2.09 -4.68
C PHE A 147 -16.35 3.42 -5.16
N GLN A 148 -15.08 3.47 -5.53
CA GLN A 148 -14.45 4.69 -6.08
C GLN A 148 -15.09 5.16 -7.38
N ARG A 149 -15.76 4.27 -8.12
CA ARG A 149 -16.52 4.64 -9.32
C ARG A 149 -17.81 5.39 -8.99
N PHE A 150 -18.43 5.08 -7.84
CA PHE A 150 -19.70 5.70 -7.41
C PHE A 150 -19.47 6.94 -6.52
N VAL A 151 -18.39 6.95 -5.77
CA VAL A 151 -18.02 8.05 -4.88
C VAL A 151 -16.64 8.55 -5.31
N PRO A 152 -16.59 9.47 -6.30
CA PRO A 152 -15.33 10.05 -6.69
C PRO A 152 -14.73 10.80 -5.49
N ALA A 153 -13.44 10.61 -5.26
CA ALA A 153 -12.70 11.40 -4.29
C ALA A 153 -12.63 12.85 -4.80
N THR A 154 -13.49 13.70 -4.26
CA THR A 154 -13.48 15.16 -4.48
C THR A 154 -12.50 15.82 -3.54
#